data_0b3cec191213a7d2c2e7ec45bf89c6d9
#
_entry.id   0b3cec191213a7d2c2e7ec45bf89c6d9
#
_cell.length_a   1.000
_cell.length_b   1.000
_cell.length_c   1.000
_cell.angle_alpha   90.00
_cell.angle_beta   90.00
_cell.angle_gamma   90.00
#
_symmetry.space_group_name_H-M   'P 1'
#
loop_
_entity.id
_entity.type
_entity.pdbx_description
1 polymer ?
#
loop_
_entity_poly.entity_id
_entity_poly.type
_entity_poly.pdbx_seq_one_letter_code
_entity_poly.pdbx_strand_id
1 'polypeptide(L)'
;MEFSAKQIAEYIQGIIVGDENATVHTFAKIEEGVPGALSFLSNPKYTHYIYDTKSSIVLVNKDFEPEHELQPTLIKVDNAYESLAKLMALYEMSIPKKQGVSPLASIAESAKIGKNVYIGPFACIEDGAEIGDNVCIHPQATIGSNVKIGMNTIIYPHVTIYQDCRIGNNCILHAGAVIGADGFGFAPGADGYEKIPQIGIVELEDNVEIGANTCIDRATMGHTLIRQGVKLDNLIQVAHNVEIGKHTVMASQVGIAGSAKIGEWCMFGGQVGVAGHITVGDHVNVGAQSGIPGNTKSNTTLMGYPAIDPKQFARSAAIYKKLPDMYAELGRLQKEIEELKKQLNK
;
A
#
# COMPACT_ATOMS: atom_id res chain seq x y z
N MET A 1 -24.24 -12.03 -11.60
CA MET A 1 -25.05 -12.62 -10.49
C MET A 1 -26.00 -11.56 -9.99
N GLU A 2 -27.18 -11.96 -9.56
CA GLU A 2 -28.19 -11.07 -9.00
C GLU A 2 -28.42 -11.46 -7.55
N PHE A 3 -28.46 -10.48 -6.66
CA PHE A 3 -28.67 -10.70 -5.22
C PHE A 3 -29.84 -9.85 -4.74
N SER A 4 -30.72 -10.44 -3.90
CA SER A 4 -31.81 -9.70 -3.27
C SER A 4 -31.32 -8.94 -2.01
N ALA A 5 -32.08 -7.90 -1.62
CA ALA A 5 -31.83 -7.17 -0.39
C ALA A 5 -31.78 -8.10 0.84
N LYS A 6 -32.65 -9.12 0.85
CA LYS A 6 -32.67 -10.15 1.88
C LYS A 6 -31.36 -10.93 1.96
N GLN A 7 -30.85 -11.45 0.83
CA GLN A 7 -29.58 -12.19 0.79
C GLN A 7 -28.40 -11.33 1.23
N ILE A 8 -28.36 -10.08 0.78
CA ILE A 8 -27.32 -9.13 1.16
C ILE A 8 -27.38 -8.85 2.66
N ALA A 9 -28.57 -8.52 3.19
CA ALA A 9 -28.75 -8.21 4.60
C ALA A 9 -28.38 -9.39 5.52
N GLU A 10 -28.75 -10.62 5.13
CA GLU A 10 -28.35 -11.83 5.85
C GLU A 10 -26.83 -11.99 5.90
N TYR A 11 -26.12 -11.75 4.79
CA TYR A 11 -24.68 -11.91 4.72
C TYR A 11 -23.91 -10.87 5.56
N ILE A 12 -24.37 -9.60 5.55
CA ILE A 12 -23.71 -8.50 6.28
C ILE A 12 -24.36 -8.18 7.63
N GLN A 13 -25.35 -8.96 8.06
CA GLN A 13 -26.12 -8.78 9.30
C GLN A 13 -26.79 -7.40 9.37
N GLY A 14 -27.35 -6.96 8.25
CA GLY A 14 -28.03 -5.67 8.11
C GLY A 14 -29.53 -5.74 8.37
N ILE A 15 -30.14 -4.58 8.63
CA ILE A 15 -31.58 -4.40 8.80
C ILE A 15 -32.15 -3.77 7.54
N ILE A 16 -33.16 -4.40 6.93
CA ILE A 16 -33.80 -3.91 5.71
C ILE A 16 -34.88 -2.89 6.07
N VAL A 17 -34.87 -1.78 5.32
CA VAL A 17 -35.94 -0.76 5.35
C VAL A 17 -36.39 -0.53 3.91
N GLY A 18 -37.55 -1.05 3.52
CA GLY A 18 -38.06 -1.03 2.15
C GLY A 18 -38.40 -2.42 1.63
N ASP A 19 -38.21 -2.66 0.33
CA ASP A 19 -38.54 -3.92 -0.35
C ASP A 19 -37.40 -4.95 -0.16
N GLU A 20 -37.69 -6.03 0.58
CA GLU A 20 -36.76 -7.14 0.82
C GLU A 20 -36.41 -7.93 -0.47
N ASN A 21 -37.25 -7.81 -1.50
CA ASN A 21 -37.07 -8.49 -2.79
C ASN A 21 -36.36 -7.61 -3.83
N ALA A 22 -36.06 -6.36 -3.51
CA ALA A 22 -35.25 -5.51 -4.40
C ALA A 22 -33.95 -6.22 -4.77
N THR A 23 -33.57 -6.26 -6.06
CA THR A 23 -32.41 -6.99 -6.55
C THR A 23 -31.34 -6.06 -7.11
N VAL A 24 -30.07 -6.49 -6.99
CA VAL A 24 -28.91 -5.81 -7.56
C VAL A 24 -27.98 -6.79 -8.25
N HIS A 25 -27.35 -6.32 -9.32
CA HIS A 25 -26.38 -7.08 -10.11
C HIS A 25 -25.08 -6.30 -10.37
N THR A 26 -25.01 -5.06 -9.92
CA THR A 26 -23.84 -4.18 -10.06
C THR A 26 -23.67 -3.26 -8.87
N PHE A 27 -22.52 -2.61 -8.78
CA PHE A 27 -22.23 -1.54 -7.82
C PHE A 27 -22.18 -0.20 -8.55
N ALA A 28 -22.62 0.87 -7.92
CA ALA A 28 -22.50 2.23 -8.42
C ALA A 28 -22.20 3.21 -7.30
N LYS A 29 -21.55 4.34 -7.64
CA LYS A 29 -21.48 5.47 -6.71
C LYS A 29 -22.88 6.01 -6.49
N ILE A 30 -23.14 6.57 -5.29
CA ILE A 30 -24.47 7.04 -4.92
C ILE A 30 -24.96 8.15 -5.88
N GLU A 31 -24.07 9.03 -6.33
CA GLU A 31 -24.35 10.09 -7.31
C GLU A 31 -24.61 9.59 -8.73
N GLU A 32 -24.16 8.37 -9.05
CA GLU A 32 -24.27 7.75 -10.37
C GLU A 32 -25.19 6.52 -10.34
N GLY A 33 -26.04 6.40 -9.31
CA GLY A 33 -26.90 5.24 -9.09
C GLY A 33 -27.84 4.95 -10.27
N VAL A 34 -27.94 3.68 -10.63
CA VAL A 34 -28.83 3.17 -11.68
C VAL A 34 -29.70 2.02 -11.16
N PRO A 35 -30.85 1.72 -11.77
CA PRO A 35 -31.65 0.57 -11.39
C PRO A 35 -30.84 -0.74 -11.44
N GLY A 36 -30.98 -1.59 -10.43
CA GLY A 36 -30.20 -2.81 -10.28
C GLY A 36 -28.79 -2.60 -9.71
N ALA A 37 -28.46 -1.38 -9.25
CA ALA A 37 -27.20 -1.11 -8.56
C ALA A 37 -27.35 -1.11 -7.05
N LEU A 38 -26.28 -1.54 -6.37
CA LEU A 38 -26.05 -1.31 -4.94
C LEU A 38 -25.10 -0.13 -4.78
N SER A 39 -25.51 0.85 -3.98
CA SER A 39 -24.70 1.99 -3.57
C SER A 39 -24.50 2.01 -2.06
N PHE A 40 -23.68 2.92 -1.55
CA PHE A 40 -23.48 3.09 -0.12
C PHE A 40 -23.35 4.56 0.26
N LEU A 41 -23.71 4.88 1.50
CA LEU A 41 -23.54 6.19 2.10
C LEU A 41 -22.92 6.02 3.49
N SER A 42 -21.64 6.43 3.62
CA SER A 42 -20.95 6.48 4.92
C SER A 42 -20.46 7.88 5.29
N ASN A 43 -20.26 8.75 4.28
CA ASN A 43 -19.77 10.11 4.51
C ASN A 43 -20.94 11.12 4.41
N PRO A 44 -21.21 11.90 5.46
CA PRO A 44 -22.30 12.86 5.50
C PRO A 44 -22.30 13.89 4.36
N LYS A 45 -21.14 14.19 3.77
CA LYS A 45 -21.04 15.10 2.62
C LYS A 45 -21.84 14.66 1.40
N TYR A 46 -22.12 13.35 1.28
CA TYR A 46 -22.84 12.76 0.15
C TYR A 46 -24.32 12.47 0.47
N THR A 47 -24.82 12.87 1.65
CA THR A 47 -26.19 12.56 2.09
C THR A 47 -27.25 13.06 1.10
N HIS A 48 -27.05 14.21 0.49
CA HIS A 48 -28.01 14.78 -0.46
C HIS A 48 -28.25 13.89 -1.69
N TYR A 49 -27.28 13.08 -2.11
CA TYR A 49 -27.44 12.18 -3.25
C TYR A 49 -28.39 11.01 -2.98
N ILE A 50 -28.68 10.66 -1.71
CA ILE A 50 -29.56 9.52 -1.42
C ILE A 50 -31.00 9.76 -1.88
N TYR A 51 -31.39 11.03 -1.98
CA TYR A 51 -32.74 11.44 -2.43
C TYR A 51 -32.93 11.42 -3.95
N ASP A 52 -31.82 11.50 -4.69
CA ASP A 52 -31.82 11.58 -6.16
C ASP A 52 -31.31 10.30 -6.81
N THR A 53 -30.65 9.41 -6.07
CA THR A 53 -30.08 8.17 -6.60
C THR A 53 -31.14 7.25 -7.15
N LYS A 54 -30.82 6.58 -8.27
CA LYS A 54 -31.66 5.54 -8.87
C LYS A 54 -31.21 4.13 -8.49
N SER A 55 -30.28 4.00 -7.57
CA SER A 55 -29.82 2.69 -7.07
C SER A 55 -30.99 1.94 -6.43
N SER A 56 -31.08 0.63 -6.68
CA SER A 56 -32.14 -0.19 -6.08
C SER A 56 -31.94 -0.40 -4.59
N ILE A 57 -30.68 -0.52 -4.14
CA ILE A 57 -30.33 -0.73 -2.72
C ILE A 57 -29.22 0.24 -2.33
N VAL A 58 -29.32 0.83 -1.13
CA VAL A 58 -28.26 1.67 -0.55
C VAL A 58 -27.89 1.16 0.84
N LEU A 59 -26.61 0.89 1.05
CA LEU A 59 -26.05 0.60 2.37
C LEU A 59 -25.89 1.90 3.15
N VAL A 60 -26.37 1.94 4.38
CA VAL A 60 -26.24 3.10 5.27
C VAL A 60 -25.86 2.65 6.68
N ASN A 61 -25.27 3.54 7.47
CA ASN A 61 -25.03 3.27 8.89
C ASN A 61 -26.37 3.17 9.66
N LYS A 62 -26.40 2.43 10.76
CA LYS A 62 -27.61 2.21 11.59
C LYS A 62 -28.24 3.49 12.08
N ASP A 63 -27.44 4.50 12.36
CA ASP A 63 -27.86 5.81 12.86
C ASP A 63 -28.39 6.76 11.78
N PHE A 64 -28.34 6.34 10.51
CA PHE A 64 -28.87 7.14 9.42
C PHE A 64 -30.40 7.18 9.47
N GLU A 65 -30.98 8.38 9.58
CA GLU A 65 -32.41 8.63 9.50
C GLU A 65 -32.66 9.59 8.32
N PRO A 66 -33.50 9.18 7.33
CA PRO A 66 -33.82 10.02 6.21
C PRO A 66 -34.76 11.17 6.61
N GLU A 67 -34.50 12.36 6.08
CA GLU A 67 -35.35 13.55 6.28
C GLU A 67 -36.61 13.52 5.41
N HIS A 68 -36.58 12.77 4.31
CA HIS A 68 -37.65 12.63 3.34
C HIS A 68 -37.82 11.18 2.90
N GLU A 69 -38.94 10.87 2.25
CA GLU A 69 -39.19 9.55 1.66
C GLU A 69 -38.11 9.21 0.60
N LEU A 70 -37.65 7.96 0.61
CA LEU A 70 -36.60 7.46 -0.27
C LEU A 70 -37.18 6.45 -1.27
N GLN A 71 -36.64 6.46 -2.47
CA GLN A 71 -36.95 5.47 -3.50
C GLN A 71 -36.23 4.13 -3.29
N PRO A 72 -34.90 4.11 -2.96
CA PRO A 72 -34.16 2.88 -2.80
C PRO A 72 -34.52 2.14 -1.51
N THR A 73 -34.36 0.82 -1.54
CA THR A 73 -34.33 0.01 -0.32
C THR A 73 -33.06 0.29 0.44
N LEU A 74 -33.17 0.53 1.75
CA LEU A 74 -32.00 0.70 2.61
C LEU A 74 -31.64 -0.62 3.29
N ILE A 75 -30.33 -0.86 3.43
CA ILE A 75 -29.80 -1.87 4.35
C ILE A 75 -28.95 -1.13 5.39
N LYS A 76 -29.47 -1.04 6.62
CA LYS A 76 -28.80 -0.40 7.76
C LYS A 76 -27.81 -1.35 8.41
N VAL A 77 -26.55 -0.94 8.55
CA VAL A 77 -25.45 -1.75 9.11
C VAL A 77 -24.62 -0.93 10.11
N ASP A 78 -23.81 -1.60 10.94
CA ASP A 78 -22.94 -0.90 11.90
C ASP A 78 -21.91 0.00 11.21
N ASN A 79 -21.34 -0.47 10.08
CA ASN A 79 -20.38 0.28 9.27
C ASN A 79 -20.64 -0.01 7.79
N ALA A 80 -21.20 0.98 7.08
CA ALA A 80 -21.55 0.84 5.67
C ALA A 80 -20.30 0.65 4.76
N TYR A 81 -19.18 1.28 5.11
CA TYR A 81 -17.94 1.15 4.33
C TYR A 81 -17.32 -0.25 4.46
N GLU A 82 -17.27 -0.78 5.68
CA GLU A 82 -16.79 -2.15 5.93
C GLU A 82 -17.71 -3.20 5.28
N SER A 83 -19.01 -3.01 5.37
CA SER A 83 -20.01 -3.89 4.76
C SER A 83 -19.91 -3.88 3.23
N LEU A 84 -19.68 -2.72 2.62
CA LEU A 84 -19.40 -2.63 1.19
C LEU A 84 -18.15 -3.42 0.83
N ALA A 85 -17.07 -3.28 1.57
CA ALA A 85 -15.82 -4.01 1.31
C ALA A 85 -16.05 -5.54 1.36
N LYS A 86 -16.82 -6.04 2.32
CA LYS A 86 -17.21 -7.46 2.41
C LYS A 86 -18.01 -7.92 1.18
N LEU A 87 -18.96 -7.11 0.72
CA LEU A 87 -19.77 -7.44 -0.47
C LEU A 87 -18.94 -7.39 -1.77
N MET A 88 -18.03 -6.42 -1.91
CA MET A 88 -17.11 -6.36 -3.05
C MET A 88 -16.17 -7.56 -3.08
N ALA A 89 -15.66 -8.00 -1.92
CA ALA A 89 -14.85 -9.20 -1.82
C ALA A 89 -15.65 -10.47 -2.19
N LEU A 90 -16.91 -10.58 -1.76
CA LEU A 90 -17.80 -11.67 -2.15
C LEU A 90 -18.04 -11.68 -3.67
N TYR A 91 -18.27 -10.52 -4.25
CA TYR A 91 -18.42 -10.39 -5.70
C TYR A 91 -17.16 -10.82 -6.44
N GLU A 92 -15.99 -10.38 -6.01
CA GLU A 92 -14.70 -10.78 -6.59
C GLU A 92 -14.47 -12.29 -6.49
N MET A 93 -14.79 -12.90 -5.35
CA MET A 93 -14.73 -14.36 -5.17
C MET A 93 -15.69 -15.12 -6.10
N SER A 94 -16.78 -14.50 -6.54
CA SER A 94 -17.75 -15.08 -7.45
C SER A 94 -17.30 -15.07 -8.92
N ILE A 95 -16.29 -14.27 -9.25
CA ILE A 95 -15.72 -14.22 -10.60
C ILE A 95 -14.92 -15.51 -10.85
N PRO A 96 -15.20 -16.26 -11.93
CA PRO A 96 -14.45 -17.47 -12.24
C PRO A 96 -12.95 -17.20 -12.34
N LYS A 97 -12.16 -17.82 -11.48
CA LYS A 97 -10.70 -17.70 -11.54
C LYS A 97 -10.20 -18.42 -12.80
N LYS A 98 -9.25 -17.77 -13.48
CA LYS A 98 -8.55 -18.41 -14.61
C LYS A 98 -7.81 -19.64 -14.10
N GLN A 99 -7.80 -20.70 -14.91
CA GLN A 99 -7.10 -21.96 -14.61
C GLN A 99 -6.42 -22.50 -15.86
N GLY A 100 -5.41 -23.34 -15.64
CA GLY A 100 -4.68 -24.02 -16.70
C GLY A 100 -3.40 -23.33 -17.12
N VAL A 101 -2.56 -24.07 -17.79
CA VAL A 101 -1.24 -23.64 -18.25
C VAL A 101 -1.30 -23.34 -19.75
N SER A 102 -0.91 -22.16 -20.15
CA SER A 102 -0.82 -21.80 -21.57
C SER A 102 0.26 -22.61 -22.28
N PRO A 103 0.00 -23.16 -23.48
CA PRO A 103 1.02 -23.82 -24.27
C PRO A 103 2.15 -22.86 -24.75
N LEU A 104 1.93 -21.55 -24.62
CA LEU A 104 2.93 -20.52 -24.93
C LEU A 104 3.74 -20.09 -23.69
N ALA A 105 3.53 -20.69 -22.53
CA ALA A 105 4.38 -20.46 -21.36
C ALA A 105 5.65 -21.32 -21.48
N SER A 106 6.78 -20.76 -21.00
CA SER A 106 8.04 -21.49 -20.86
C SER A 106 8.17 -21.93 -19.41
N ILE A 107 8.23 -23.23 -19.18
CA ILE A 107 8.35 -23.79 -17.82
C ILE A 107 9.48 -24.81 -17.84
N ALA A 108 10.48 -24.62 -16.96
CA ALA A 108 11.58 -25.54 -16.81
C ALA A 108 11.09 -26.93 -16.31
N GLU A 109 11.70 -27.99 -16.77
CA GLU A 109 11.33 -29.36 -16.38
C GLU A 109 11.49 -29.63 -14.88
N SER A 110 12.42 -28.94 -14.23
CA SER A 110 12.69 -29.05 -12.80
C SER A 110 11.75 -28.22 -11.92
N ALA A 111 10.91 -27.37 -12.52
CA ALA A 111 9.94 -26.55 -11.76
C ALA A 111 8.80 -27.41 -11.21
N LYS A 112 8.42 -27.13 -9.97
CA LYS A 112 7.31 -27.79 -9.29
C LYS A 112 6.08 -26.91 -9.32
N ILE A 113 5.03 -27.36 -9.96
CA ILE A 113 3.78 -26.61 -10.13
C ILE A 113 2.67 -27.26 -9.30
N GLY A 114 2.05 -26.47 -8.41
CA GLY A 114 0.94 -26.90 -7.56
C GLY A 114 -0.36 -27.18 -8.32
N LYS A 115 -1.44 -27.39 -7.59
CA LYS A 115 -2.76 -27.67 -8.14
C LYS A 115 -3.52 -26.38 -8.47
N ASN A 116 -4.42 -26.44 -9.46
CA ASN A 116 -5.31 -25.35 -9.87
C ASN A 116 -4.57 -24.04 -10.22
N VAL A 117 -3.34 -24.13 -10.71
CA VAL A 117 -2.53 -22.97 -11.08
C VAL A 117 -2.97 -22.44 -12.45
N TYR A 118 -2.98 -21.12 -12.60
CA TYR A 118 -3.04 -20.46 -13.91
C TYR A 118 -1.67 -19.94 -14.29
N ILE A 119 -1.18 -20.30 -15.48
CA ILE A 119 0.05 -19.76 -16.08
C ILE A 119 -0.29 -19.22 -17.46
N GLY A 120 -0.24 -17.90 -17.58
CA GLY A 120 -0.60 -17.18 -18.81
C GLY A 120 0.44 -17.31 -19.93
N PRO A 121 0.09 -16.93 -21.17
CA PRO A 121 1.02 -16.97 -22.30
C PRO A 121 2.26 -16.11 -22.06
N PHE A 122 3.40 -16.61 -22.53
CA PHE A 122 4.71 -15.95 -22.42
C PHE A 122 5.20 -15.73 -20.98
N ALA A 123 4.58 -16.34 -19.97
CA ALA A 123 5.19 -16.44 -18.65
C ALA A 123 6.38 -17.38 -18.73
N CYS A 124 7.47 -17.01 -18.00
CA CYS A 124 8.68 -17.82 -17.90
C CYS A 124 8.88 -18.27 -16.45
N ILE A 125 9.05 -19.58 -16.25
CA ILE A 125 9.33 -20.19 -14.95
C ILE A 125 10.62 -20.99 -15.08
N GLU A 126 11.64 -20.56 -14.34
CA GLU A 126 12.98 -21.12 -14.44
C GLU A 126 13.20 -22.34 -13.54
N ASP A 127 14.40 -22.93 -13.62
CA ASP A 127 14.77 -24.15 -12.93
C ASP A 127 14.59 -24.07 -11.42
N GLY A 128 14.07 -25.16 -10.84
CA GLY A 128 13.91 -25.34 -9.39
C GLY A 128 12.87 -24.44 -8.76
N ALA A 129 12.12 -23.64 -9.52
CA ALA A 129 11.02 -22.82 -8.99
C ALA A 129 9.92 -23.72 -8.40
N GLU A 130 9.35 -23.31 -7.27
CA GLU A 130 8.27 -24.00 -6.58
C GLU A 130 7.04 -23.08 -6.50
N ILE A 131 5.96 -23.47 -7.19
CA ILE A 131 4.72 -22.70 -7.29
C ILE A 131 3.63 -23.42 -6.48
N GLY A 132 3.07 -22.76 -5.47
CA GLY A 132 2.02 -23.29 -4.61
C GLY A 132 0.68 -23.50 -5.30
N ASP A 133 -0.27 -24.08 -4.58
CA ASP A 133 -1.63 -24.36 -5.08
C ASP A 133 -2.40 -23.04 -5.31
N ASN A 134 -3.28 -23.02 -6.31
CA ASN A 134 -4.14 -21.90 -6.68
C ASN A 134 -3.40 -20.58 -7.03
N VAL A 135 -2.11 -20.63 -7.34
CA VAL A 135 -1.34 -19.47 -7.78
C VAL A 135 -1.78 -19.05 -9.17
N CYS A 136 -1.91 -17.74 -9.38
CA CYS A 136 -2.28 -17.16 -10.66
C CYS A 136 -1.10 -16.35 -11.21
N ILE A 137 -0.44 -16.86 -12.26
CA ILE A 137 0.67 -16.18 -12.93
C ILE A 137 0.16 -15.65 -14.27
N HIS A 138 0.06 -14.34 -14.37
CA HIS A 138 -0.43 -13.65 -15.56
C HIS A 138 0.60 -13.63 -16.70
N PRO A 139 0.18 -13.27 -17.94
CA PRO A 139 1.08 -13.25 -19.09
C PRO A 139 2.33 -12.42 -18.88
N GLN A 140 3.46 -12.90 -19.44
CA GLN A 140 4.75 -12.20 -19.47
C GLN A 140 5.38 -11.97 -18.08
N ALA A 141 4.94 -12.64 -17.03
CA ALA A 141 5.63 -12.66 -15.76
C ALA A 141 6.86 -13.57 -15.84
N THR A 142 7.94 -13.20 -15.16
CA THR A 142 9.18 -13.98 -15.09
C THR A 142 9.45 -14.40 -13.66
N ILE A 143 9.58 -15.71 -13.44
CA ILE A 143 9.88 -16.34 -12.17
C ILE A 143 11.26 -16.99 -12.28
N GLY A 144 12.24 -16.41 -11.59
CA GLY A 144 13.63 -16.84 -11.63
C GLY A 144 13.88 -18.19 -10.94
N SER A 145 15.07 -18.68 -11.09
CA SER A 145 15.49 -20.00 -10.59
C SER A 145 15.35 -20.08 -9.06
N ASN A 146 14.90 -21.24 -8.57
CA ASN A 146 14.70 -21.56 -7.14
C ASN A 146 13.73 -20.63 -6.39
N VAL A 147 12.96 -19.81 -7.07
CA VAL A 147 11.93 -18.96 -6.46
C VAL A 147 10.85 -19.84 -5.84
N LYS A 148 10.39 -19.45 -4.64
CA LYS A 148 9.27 -20.12 -3.97
C LYS A 148 8.08 -19.18 -3.86
N ILE A 149 6.92 -19.62 -4.33
CA ILE A 149 5.67 -18.84 -4.28
C ILE A 149 4.63 -19.65 -3.52
N GLY A 150 4.13 -19.07 -2.42
CA GLY A 150 3.08 -19.66 -1.59
C GLY A 150 1.71 -19.70 -2.28
N MET A 151 0.78 -20.46 -1.68
CA MET A 151 -0.55 -20.67 -2.25
C MET A 151 -1.39 -19.41 -2.37
N ASN A 152 -2.37 -19.43 -3.29
CA ASN A 152 -3.34 -18.34 -3.56
C ASN A 152 -2.71 -17.00 -3.95
N THR A 153 -1.43 -16.95 -4.30
CA THR A 153 -0.72 -15.72 -4.68
C THR A 153 -1.03 -15.36 -6.14
N ILE A 154 -1.19 -14.07 -6.40
CA ILE A 154 -1.48 -13.51 -7.73
C ILE A 154 -0.27 -12.71 -8.21
N ILE A 155 0.26 -13.10 -9.36
CA ILE A 155 1.38 -12.45 -10.03
C ILE A 155 0.85 -11.81 -11.32
N TYR A 156 0.73 -10.50 -11.34
CA TYR A 156 0.19 -9.76 -12.49
C TYR A 156 1.19 -9.69 -13.66
N PRO A 157 0.76 -9.20 -14.85
CA PRO A 157 1.63 -9.17 -16.03
C PRO A 157 2.92 -8.39 -15.81
N HIS A 158 4.00 -8.84 -16.44
CA HIS A 158 5.33 -8.20 -16.41
C HIS A 158 5.99 -8.13 -15.01
N VAL A 159 5.50 -8.83 -14.02
CA VAL A 159 6.21 -8.98 -12.74
C VAL A 159 7.46 -9.80 -12.97
N THR A 160 8.57 -9.35 -12.40
CA THR A 160 9.84 -10.08 -12.44
C THR A 160 10.28 -10.41 -11.01
N ILE A 161 10.46 -11.70 -10.74
CA ILE A 161 10.99 -12.20 -9.46
C ILE A 161 12.34 -12.86 -9.75
N TYR A 162 13.40 -12.30 -9.22
CA TYR A 162 14.75 -12.80 -9.39
C TYR A 162 14.99 -14.08 -8.59
N GLN A 163 16.04 -14.79 -8.96
CA GLN A 163 16.40 -16.09 -8.39
C GLN A 163 16.46 -16.08 -6.85
N ASP A 164 16.15 -17.23 -6.25
CA ASP A 164 16.20 -17.56 -4.83
C ASP A 164 15.22 -16.79 -3.92
N CYS A 165 14.46 -15.82 -4.45
CA CYS A 165 13.49 -15.03 -3.69
C CYS A 165 12.33 -15.90 -3.20
N ARG A 166 11.70 -15.49 -2.09
CA ARG A 166 10.59 -16.19 -1.44
C ARG A 166 9.37 -15.29 -1.33
N ILE A 167 8.23 -15.78 -1.77
CA ILE A 167 6.95 -15.09 -1.73
C ILE A 167 5.99 -15.95 -0.91
N GLY A 168 5.38 -15.37 0.11
CA GLY A 168 4.42 -16.05 0.99
C GLY A 168 3.08 -16.38 0.33
N ASN A 169 2.12 -16.75 1.16
CA ASN A 169 0.77 -17.08 0.74
C ASN A 169 -0.11 -15.84 0.60
N ASN A 170 -1.13 -15.91 -0.25
CA ASN A 170 -2.13 -14.84 -0.44
C ASN A 170 -1.52 -13.47 -0.77
N CYS A 171 -0.37 -13.45 -1.43
CA CYS A 171 0.28 -12.21 -1.86
C CYS A 171 -0.29 -11.74 -3.20
N ILE A 172 -0.22 -10.44 -3.44
CA ILE A 172 -0.60 -9.80 -4.70
C ILE A 172 0.56 -8.95 -5.18
N LEU A 173 1.11 -9.27 -6.36
CA LEU A 173 2.16 -8.49 -7.00
C LEU A 173 1.60 -7.86 -8.27
N HIS A 174 1.44 -6.55 -8.27
CA HIS A 174 0.87 -5.80 -9.39
C HIS A 174 1.85 -5.63 -10.54
N ALA A 175 1.31 -5.28 -11.71
CA ALA A 175 2.03 -5.27 -12.98
C ALA A 175 3.35 -4.47 -12.93
N GLY A 176 4.41 -5.06 -13.47
CA GLY A 176 5.72 -4.43 -13.55
C GLY A 176 6.49 -4.36 -12.23
N ALA A 177 5.99 -4.93 -11.13
CA ALA A 177 6.76 -5.02 -9.90
C ALA A 177 8.02 -5.88 -10.09
N VAL A 178 9.13 -5.45 -9.50
CA VAL A 178 10.43 -6.13 -9.59
C VAL A 178 10.89 -6.53 -8.19
N ILE A 179 11.05 -7.83 -7.97
CA ILE A 179 11.44 -8.39 -6.68
C ILE A 179 12.82 -9.04 -6.79
N GLY A 180 13.79 -8.52 -6.06
CA GLY A 180 15.13 -9.11 -5.95
C GLY A 180 16.14 -8.61 -6.98
N ALA A 181 15.94 -7.44 -7.60
CA ALA A 181 17.00 -6.77 -8.34
C ALA A 181 18.18 -6.44 -7.42
N ASP A 182 19.38 -6.29 -8.00
CA ASP A 182 20.56 -5.94 -7.21
C ASP A 182 20.40 -4.58 -6.52
N GLY A 183 20.75 -4.54 -5.23
CA GLY A 183 20.84 -3.29 -4.48
C GLY A 183 21.94 -2.36 -5.02
N PHE A 184 21.83 -1.07 -4.71
CA PHE A 184 22.78 -0.05 -5.09
C PHE A 184 24.02 -0.13 -4.18
N GLY A 185 24.93 -1.04 -4.51
CA GLY A 185 26.17 -1.28 -3.77
C GLY A 185 27.40 -1.10 -4.65
N PHE A 186 28.21 -0.07 -4.38
CA PHE A 186 29.43 0.23 -5.10
C PHE A 186 30.54 0.66 -4.15
N ALA A 187 31.75 0.12 -4.34
CA ALA A 187 32.94 0.55 -3.62
C ALA A 187 33.67 1.65 -4.44
N PRO A 188 33.98 2.81 -3.85
CA PRO A 188 34.77 3.82 -4.52
C PRO A 188 36.24 3.33 -4.68
N GLY A 189 36.74 3.36 -5.89
CA GLY A 189 38.14 3.05 -6.25
C GLY A 189 38.82 4.24 -6.92
N ALA A 190 40.13 4.11 -7.21
CA ALA A 190 40.91 5.18 -7.85
C ALA A 190 40.42 5.52 -9.27
N ASP A 191 39.93 4.50 -10.00
CA ASP A 191 39.50 4.62 -11.38
C ASP A 191 37.98 4.61 -11.57
N GLY A 192 37.19 4.69 -10.46
CA GLY A 192 35.74 4.69 -10.52
C GLY A 192 35.07 3.88 -9.40
N TYR A 193 33.89 3.37 -9.68
CA TYR A 193 33.09 2.60 -8.72
C TYR A 193 33.09 1.12 -9.11
N GLU A 194 33.52 0.25 -8.22
CA GLU A 194 33.43 -1.20 -8.38
C GLU A 194 32.12 -1.72 -7.81
N LYS A 195 31.38 -2.52 -8.61
CA LYS A 195 30.12 -3.11 -8.16
C LYS A 195 30.37 -4.14 -7.06
N ILE A 196 29.62 -4.00 -5.95
CA ILE A 196 29.57 -5.01 -4.89
C ILE A 196 28.48 -6.02 -5.26
N PRO A 197 28.82 -7.30 -5.50
CA PRO A 197 27.82 -8.33 -5.79
C PRO A 197 26.77 -8.45 -4.68
N GLN A 198 25.52 -8.60 -5.07
CA GLN A 198 24.39 -8.74 -4.16
C GLN A 198 23.98 -10.23 -4.15
N ILE A 199 24.29 -10.93 -3.08
CA ILE A 199 24.13 -12.40 -2.97
C ILE A 199 22.97 -12.81 -2.04
N GLY A 200 22.33 -11.86 -1.40
CA GLY A 200 21.15 -12.09 -0.59
C GLY A 200 19.86 -12.21 -1.42
N ILE A 201 18.73 -12.27 -0.76
CA ILE A 201 17.42 -12.47 -1.37
C ILE A 201 16.40 -11.45 -0.87
N VAL A 202 15.22 -11.44 -1.50
CA VAL A 202 14.00 -10.83 -0.96
C VAL A 202 13.11 -11.93 -0.41
N GLU A 203 12.51 -11.67 0.74
CA GLU A 203 11.47 -12.50 1.33
C GLU A 203 10.23 -11.65 1.63
N LEU A 204 9.09 -12.03 1.04
CA LEU A 204 7.77 -11.49 1.34
C LEU A 204 7.03 -12.52 2.19
N GLU A 205 6.56 -12.14 3.37
CA GLU A 205 5.68 -12.98 4.18
C GLU A 205 4.25 -13.01 3.62
N ASP A 206 3.31 -13.65 4.32
CA ASP A 206 1.94 -13.84 3.87
C ASP A 206 1.14 -12.53 3.79
N ASN A 207 0.14 -12.47 2.90
CA ASN A 207 -0.81 -11.38 2.75
C ASN A 207 -0.17 -10.02 2.37
N VAL A 208 1.01 -10.04 1.75
CA VAL A 208 1.70 -8.84 1.26
C VAL A 208 1.12 -8.41 -0.09
N GLU A 209 0.95 -7.11 -0.28
CA GLU A 209 0.55 -6.54 -1.56
C GLU A 209 1.58 -5.52 -2.04
N ILE A 210 2.04 -5.68 -3.28
CA ILE A 210 3.06 -4.86 -3.92
C ILE A 210 2.46 -4.18 -5.14
N GLY A 211 2.42 -2.86 -5.13
CA GLY A 211 1.87 -2.02 -6.19
C GLY A 211 2.68 -2.05 -7.49
N ALA A 212 2.07 -1.52 -8.54
CA ALA A 212 2.65 -1.53 -9.87
C ALA A 212 3.99 -0.76 -9.94
N ASN A 213 4.96 -1.34 -10.66
CA ASN A 213 6.31 -0.79 -10.85
C ASN A 213 7.05 -0.48 -9.54
N THR A 214 6.70 -1.12 -8.44
CA THR A 214 7.45 -1.08 -7.19
C THR A 214 8.64 -2.01 -7.28
N CYS A 215 9.82 -1.53 -6.85
CA CYS A 215 11.06 -2.28 -6.84
C CYS A 215 11.50 -2.59 -5.41
N ILE A 216 11.84 -3.86 -5.15
CA ILE A 216 12.39 -4.32 -3.89
C ILE A 216 13.74 -4.99 -4.16
N ASP A 217 14.81 -4.34 -3.74
CA ASP A 217 16.16 -4.82 -3.98
C ASP A 217 16.50 -5.99 -3.06
N ARG A 218 17.28 -6.94 -3.58
CA ARG A 218 17.85 -8.01 -2.77
C ARG A 218 18.85 -7.49 -1.76
N ALA A 219 19.00 -8.17 -0.67
CA ALA A 219 20.05 -7.87 0.29
C ALA A 219 21.44 -8.08 -0.30
N THR A 220 22.42 -7.34 0.15
CA THR A 220 23.83 -7.64 -0.12
C THR A 220 24.19 -9.03 0.39
N MET A 221 23.77 -9.34 1.62
CA MET A 221 23.83 -10.66 2.26
C MET A 221 22.59 -10.80 3.16
N GLY A 222 22.04 -12.01 3.28
CA GLY A 222 20.81 -12.25 4.05
C GLY A 222 19.55 -11.86 3.28
N HIS A 223 18.63 -11.15 3.92
CA HIS A 223 17.30 -10.88 3.38
C HIS A 223 16.96 -9.39 3.42
N THR A 224 16.32 -8.90 2.36
CA THR A 224 15.40 -7.76 2.42
C THR A 224 14.04 -8.34 2.74
N LEU A 225 13.40 -7.89 3.82
CA LEU A 225 12.29 -8.60 4.45
C LEU A 225 11.04 -7.74 4.54
N ILE A 226 9.97 -8.19 3.91
CA ILE A 226 8.66 -7.56 3.95
C ILE A 226 7.73 -8.46 4.77
N ARG A 227 7.36 -7.99 5.95
CA ARG A 227 6.58 -8.77 6.91
C ARG A 227 5.12 -8.90 6.51
N GLN A 228 4.43 -9.81 7.19
CA GLN A 228 3.03 -10.15 6.95
C GLN A 228 2.11 -8.92 6.89
N GLY A 229 1.22 -8.88 5.90
CA GLY A 229 0.15 -7.89 5.78
C GLY A 229 0.59 -6.50 5.33
N VAL A 230 1.86 -6.31 4.97
CA VAL A 230 2.37 -5.04 4.43
C VAL A 230 1.70 -4.72 3.10
N LYS A 231 1.36 -3.44 2.88
CA LYS A 231 0.80 -2.92 1.63
C LYS A 231 1.68 -1.80 1.10
N LEU A 232 2.33 -2.03 -0.01
CA LEU A 232 3.13 -1.04 -0.73
C LEU A 232 2.38 -0.63 -1.99
N ASP A 233 2.13 0.66 -2.15
CA ASP A 233 1.50 1.24 -3.33
C ASP A 233 2.48 1.29 -4.52
N ASN A 234 2.11 1.94 -5.58
CA ASN A 234 2.84 1.98 -6.85
C ASN A 234 4.13 2.82 -6.76
N LEU A 235 5.13 2.45 -7.56
CA LEU A 235 6.38 3.22 -7.73
C LEU A 235 7.18 3.39 -6.42
N ILE A 236 7.11 2.46 -5.51
CA ILE A 236 7.91 2.45 -4.28
C ILE A 236 9.29 1.85 -4.55
N GLN A 237 10.32 2.40 -3.93
CA GLN A 237 11.66 1.82 -3.91
C GLN A 237 12.00 1.34 -2.50
N VAL A 238 12.23 0.05 -2.35
CA VAL A 238 12.78 -0.57 -1.13
C VAL A 238 14.20 -1.03 -1.42
N ALA A 239 15.19 -0.39 -0.81
CA ALA A 239 16.59 -0.73 -1.03
C ALA A 239 17.00 -2.01 -0.25
N HIS A 240 18.25 -2.45 -0.51
CA HIS A 240 18.82 -3.67 0.05
C HIS A 240 18.80 -3.71 1.59
N ASN A 241 18.60 -4.89 2.16
CA ASN A 241 18.64 -5.14 3.62
C ASN A 241 17.61 -4.35 4.44
N VAL A 242 16.58 -3.81 3.81
CA VAL A 242 15.46 -3.17 4.51
C VAL A 242 14.58 -4.23 5.15
N GLU A 243 14.06 -3.93 6.32
CA GLU A 243 12.99 -4.70 6.97
C GLU A 243 11.77 -3.80 7.17
N ILE A 244 10.58 -4.25 6.71
CA ILE A 244 9.30 -3.57 6.92
C ILE A 244 8.42 -4.42 7.81
N GLY A 245 8.03 -3.89 8.97
CA GLY A 245 7.23 -4.54 10.00
C GLY A 245 5.79 -4.80 9.54
N LYS A 246 5.11 -5.71 10.24
CA LYS A 246 3.77 -6.20 9.90
C LYS A 246 2.76 -5.07 9.77
N HIS A 247 1.82 -5.23 8.84
CA HIS A 247 0.68 -4.34 8.64
C HIS A 247 1.02 -2.86 8.37
N THR A 248 2.28 -2.57 8.04
CA THR A 248 2.70 -1.23 7.61
C THR A 248 2.20 -0.96 6.20
N VAL A 249 1.69 0.24 5.97
CA VAL A 249 1.18 0.68 4.68
C VAL A 249 1.93 1.91 4.18
N MET A 250 2.25 1.94 2.90
CA MET A 250 2.98 3.04 2.27
C MET A 250 2.29 3.45 0.98
N ALA A 251 1.98 4.74 0.86
CA ALA A 251 1.43 5.30 -0.37
C ALA A 251 2.52 5.47 -1.44
N SER A 252 2.12 5.82 -2.65
CA SER A 252 2.99 5.77 -3.82
C SER A 252 4.24 6.65 -3.70
N GLN A 253 5.30 6.21 -4.40
CA GLN A 253 6.58 6.90 -4.51
C GLN A 253 7.36 7.06 -3.19
N VAL A 254 7.07 6.25 -2.17
CA VAL A 254 7.92 6.17 -0.98
C VAL A 254 9.27 5.57 -1.36
N GLY A 255 10.36 6.15 -0.84
CA GLY A 255 11.72 5.64 -1.01
C GLY A 255 12.35 5.28 0.32
N ILE A 256 12.82 4.05 0.47
CA ILE A 256 13.48 3.57 1.69
C ILE A 256 14.92 3.20 1.36
N ALA A 257 15.86 3.91 1.96
CA ALA A 257 17.28 3.65 1.75
C ALA A 257 17.76 2.39 2.49
N GLY A 258 18.91 1.87 2.08
CA GLY A 258 19.43 0.58 2.50
C GLY A 258 19.56 0.40 4.01
N SER A 259 19.32 -0.81 4.49
CA SER A 259 19.46 -1.25 5.88
C SER A 259 18.57 -0.50 6.89
N ALA A 260 17.54 0.21 6.44
CA ALA A 260 16.54 0.80 7.31
C ALA A 260 15.60 -0.28 7.88
N LYS A 261 15.17 -0.11 9.12
CA LYS A 261 14.18 -0.96 9.79
C LYS A 261 12.94 -0.15 10.10
N ILE A 262 11.83 -0.58 9.56
CA ILE A 262 10.51 0.05 9.77
C ILE A 262 9.68 -0.84 10.67
N GLY A 263 9.10 -0.26 11.71
CA GLY A 263 8.25 -0.95 12.67
C GLY A 263 6.91 -1.43 12.09
N GLU A 264 6.08 -1.98 12.96
CA GLU A 264 4.76 -2.49 12.61
C GLU A 264 3.70 -1.38 12.61
N TRP A 265 2.62 -1.56 11.82
CA TRP A 265 1.45 -0.67 11.79
C TRP A 265 1.79 0.80 11.49
N CYS A 266 2.86 1.05 10.75
CA CYS A 266 3.20 2.41 10.30
C CYS A 266 2.36 2.81 9.07
N MET A 267 2.11 4.12 8.91
CA MET A 267 1.43 4.69 7.75
C MET A 267 2.28 5.79 7.13
N PHE A 268 2.71 5.60 5.90
CA PHE A 268 3.56 6.56 5.18
C PHE A 268 2.76 7.18 4.02
N GLY A 269 2.66 8.49 4.03
CA GLY A 269 2.10 9.27 2.92
C GLY A 269 2.97 9.18 1.67
N GLY A 270 2.42 9.57 0.52
CA GLY A 270 3.15 9.52 -0.74
C GLY A 270 4.41 10.36 -0.75
N GLN A 271 5.44 9.90 -1.49
CA GLN A 271 6.71 10.58 -1.65
C GLN A 271 7.53 10.78 -0.36
N VAL A 272 7.31 9.97 0.66
CA VAL A 272 8.14 9.97 1.86
C VAL A 272 9.50 9.35 1.54
N GLY A 273 10.58 9.99 2.03
CA GLY A 273 11.94 9.48 1.95
C GLY A 273 12.45 9.03 3.32
N VAL A 274 13.05 7.84 3.41
CA VAL A 274 13.64 7.30 4.64
C VAL A 274 15.15 7.13 4.47
N ALA A 275 15.92 7.73 5.39
CA ALA A 275 17.38 7.59 5.37
C ALA A 275 17.83 6.15 5.65
N GLY A 276 19.02 5.80 5.19
CA GLY A 276 19.62 4.48 5.42
C GLY A 276 20.06 4.25 6.86
N HIS A 277 20.13 2.98 7.25
CA HIS A 277 20.65 2.52 8.56
C HIS A 277 19.94 3.09 9.79
N ILE A 278 18.67 3.50 9.64
CA ILE A 278 17.86 4.01 10.75
C ILE A 278 16.79 3.02 11.17
N THR A 279 16.25 3.23 12.36
CA THR A 279 15.09 2.48 12.87
C THR A 279 13.92 3.44 13.08
N VAL A 280 12.80 3.14 12.44
CA VAL A 280 11.49 3.76 12.65
C VAL A 280 10.68 2.82 13.54
N GLY A 281 10.20 3.31 14.68
CA GLY A 281 9.42 2.51 15.63
C GLY A 281 8.04 2.13 15.10
N ASP A 282 7.26 1.44 15.93
CA ASP A 282 5.91 0.99 15.56
C ASP A 282 4.89 2.13 15.61
N HIS A 283 3.79 2.00 14.86
CA HIS A 283 2.68 2.96 14.85
C HIS A 283 3.11 4.40 14.51
N VAL A 284 4.10 4.56 13.64
CA VAL A 284 4.55 5.86 13.16
C VAL A 284 3.73 6.31 11.96
N ASN A 285 3.20 7.54 12.02
CA ASN A 285 2.47 8.17 10.94
C ASN A 285 3.32 9.25 10.28
N VAL A 286 3.48 9.21 8.97
CA VAL A 286 4.32 10.16 8.23
C VAL A 286 3.50 10.85 7.15
N GLY A 287 3.39 12.17 7.24
CA GLY A 287 2.72 12.98 6.21
C GLY A 287 3.45 12.91 4.87
N ALA A 288 2.71 13.12 3.77
CA ALA A 288 3.27 13.06 2.43
C ALA A 288 4.45 14.03 2.24
N GLN A 289 5.39 13.66 1.35
CA GLN A 289 6.58 14.44 0.99
C GLN A 289 7.53 14.75 2.17
N SER A 290 7.45 14.00 3.25
CA SER A 290 8.33 14.16 4.42
C SER A 290 9.62 13.35 4.27
N GLY A 291 10.71 13.85 4.85
CA GLY A 291 11.97 13.12 4.99
C GLY A 291 12.18 12.65 6.42
N ILE A 292 12.57 11.39 6.61
CA ILE A 292 12.95 10.84 7.92
C ILE A 292 14.48 10.71 7.96
N PRO A 293 15.20 11.62 8.62
CA PRO A 293 16.67 11.65 8.57
C PRO A 293 17.34 10.77 9.62
N GLY A 294 16.59 10.21 10.58
CA GLY A 294 17.16 9.47 11.72
C GLY A 294 16.14 8.63 12.46
N ASN A 295 16.58 7.97 13.53
CA ASN A 295 15.74 7.09 14.32
C ASN A 295 14.48 7.80 14.85
N THR A 296 13.35 7.12 14.76
CA THR A 296 12.05 7.65 15.17
C THR A 296 11.43 6.73 16.22
N LYS A 297 10.91 7.32 17.30
CA LYS A 297 10.24 6.56 18.37
C LYS A 297 8.86 6.07 17.91
N SER A 298 8.40 4.97 18.50
CA SER A 298 7.03 4.46 18.28
C SER A 298 5.96 5.49 18.65
N ASN A 299 4.78 5.39 18.02
CA ASN A 299 3.63 6.27 18.24
C ASN A 299 3.89 7.75 17.91
N THR A 300 4.77 8.03 16.97
CA THR A 300 5.14 9.40 16.56
C THR A 300 4.44 9.75 15.25
N THR A 301 3.98 11.01 15.14
CA THR A 301 3.53 11.58 13.86
C THR A 301 4.56 12.58 13.36
N LEU A 302 5.02 12.41 12.11
CA LEU A 302 6.01 13.28 11.45
C LEU A 302 5.36 13.98 10.26
N MET A 303 5.72 15.25 10.05
CA MET A 303 5.27 16.04 8.89
C MET A 303 6.36 17.03 8.49
N GLY A 304 6.73 17.06 7.23
CA GLY A 304 7.77 17.93 6.69
C GLY A 304 7.36 18.78 5.50
N TYR A 305 6.07 19.03 5.31
CA TYR A 305 5.48 19.79 4.20
C TYR A 305 4.20 20.46 4.68
N PRO A 306 3.79 21.69 4.29
CA PRO A 306 2.77 21.85 3.25
C PRO A 306 3.19 22.79 2.12
N ALA A 307 2.51 22.72 0.98
CA ALA A 307 2.54 23.76 -0.03
C ALA A 307 1.85 25.01 0.52
N ILE A 308 2.51 26.16 0.40
CA ILE A 308 2.01 27.46 0.84
C ILE A 308 1.95 28.42 -0.34
N ASP A 309 1.27 29.57 -0.17
CA ASP A 309 1.20 30.61 -1.19
C ASP A 309 2.60 30.97 -1.73
N PRO A 310 2.78 31.15 -3.06
CA PRO A 310 4.08 31.42 -3.66
C PRO A 310 4.83 32.63 -3.08
N LYS A 311 4.12 33.70 -2.66
CA LYS A 311 4.74 34.86 -2.02
C LYS A 311 5.22 34.53 -0.61
N GLN A 312 4.47 33.73 0.15
CA GLN A 312 4.90 33.24 1.46
C GLN A 312 6.10 32.32 1.31
N PHE A 313 6.09 31.39 0.34
CA PHE A 313 7.22 30.51 0.06
C PHE A 313 8.49 31.29 -0.26
N ALA A 314 8.41 32.28 -1.18
CA ALA A 314 9.56 33.11 -1.56
C ALA A 314 10.14 33.88 -0.37
N ARG A 315 9.28 34.44 0.50
CA ARG A 315 9.72 35.13 1.74
C ARG A 315 10.39 34.16 2.72
N SER A 316 9.79 32.99 2.94
CA SER A 316 10.35 31.97 3.82
C SER A 316 11.68 31.44 3.31
N ALA A 317 11.79 31.16 2.02
CA ALA A 317 13.02 30.73 1.37
C ALA A 317 14.17 31.75 1.46
N ALA A 318 13.87 33.05 1.36
CA ALA A 318 14.85 34.13 1.53
C ALA A 318 15.39 34.22 2.97
N ILE A 319 14.54 33.89 3.96
CA ILE A 319 14.92 33.91 5.37
C ILE A 319 15.62 32.62 5.77
N TYR A 320 15.25 31.47 5.18
CA TYR A 320 15.74 30.14 5.58
C TYR A 320 17.28 30.09 5.69
N LYS A 321 17.99 30.66 4.71
CA LYS A 321 19.47 30.70 4.74
C LYS A 321 20.06 31.55 5.88
N LYS A 322 19.26 32.48 6.42
CA LYS A 322 19.68 33.39 7.51
C LYS A 322 19.29 32.88 8.88
N LEU A 323 18.52 31.79 8.99
CA LEU A 323 18.05 31.27 10.27
C LEU A 323 19.17 30.98 11.27
N PRO A 324 20.33 30.38 10.90
CA PRO A 324 21.41 30.15 11.84
C PRO A 324 21.95 31.46 12.44
N ASP A 325 22.14 32.50 11.61
CA ASP A 325 22.63 33.80 12.05
C ASP A 325 21.60 34.51 12.93
N MET A 326 20.34 34.46 12.56
CA MET A 326 19.25 35.01 13.37
C MET A 326 19.14 34.32 14.73
N TYR A 327 19.33 32.99 14.77
CA TYR A 327 19.32 32.25 16.03
C TYR A 327 20.48 32.63 16.95
N ALA A 328 21.69 32.80 16.41
CA ALA A 328 22.86 33.26 17.14
C ALA A 328 22.63 34.70 17.69
N GLU A 329 22.06 35.58 16.86
CA GLU A 329 21.73 36.96 17.26
C GLU A 329 20.68 37.01 18.39
N LEU A 330 19.64 36.17 18.32
CA LEU A 330 18.66 36.06 19.40
C LEU A 330 19.30 35.63 20.71
N GLY A 331 20.23 34.68 20.67
CA GLY A 331 20.99 34.26 21.86
C GLY A 331 21.87 35.38 22.45
N ARG A 332 22.47 36.22 21.59
CA ARG A 332 23.21 37.42 22.03
C ARG A 332 22.29 38.43 22.72
N LEU A 333 21.17 38.75 22.07
CA LEU A 333 20.19 39.71 22.62
C LEU A 333 19.60 39.24 23.95
N GLN A 334 19.34 37.94 24.12
CA GLN A 334 18.89 37.39 25.40
C GLN A 334 19.89 37.64 26.51
N LYS A 335 21.19 37.43 26.29
CA LYS A 335 22.24 37.71 27.28
C LYS A 335 22.33 39.19 27.63
N GLU A 336 22.29 40.07 26.63
CA GLU A 336 22.28 41.51 26.83
C GLU A 336 21.08 41.98 27.69
N ILE A 337 19.88 41.43 27.40
CA ILE A 337 18.69 41.72 28.22
C ILE A 337 18.87 41.26 29.67
N GLU A 338 19.43 40.08 29.90
CA GLU A 338 19.68 39.59 31.25
C GLU A 338 20.72 40.46 32.02
N GLU A 339 21.75 40.94 31.32
CA GLU A 339 22.73 41.86 31.90
C GLU A 339 22.11 43.23 32.26
N LEU A 340 21.30 43.80 31.37
CA LEU A 340 20.58 45.04 31.62
C LEU A 340 19.58 44.91 32.80
N LYS A 341 18.86 43.78 32.89
CA LYS A 341 17.97 43.53 34.02
C LYS A 341 18.74 43.45 35.36
N LYS A 342 19.94 42.86 35.37
CA LYS A 342 20.80 42.81 36.56
C LYS A 342 21.31 44.21 36.95
N GLN A 343 21.55 45.09 35.97
CA GLN A 343 21.98 46.49 36.24
C GLN A 343 20.85 47.35 36.79
N LEU A 344 19.59 47.14 36.29
CA LEU A 344 18.43 47.90 36.73
C LEU A 344 17.92 47.49 38.15
N ASN A 345 18.26 46.28 38.58
CA ASN A 345 17.87 45.76 39.91
C ASN A 345 18.98 45.99 40.97
N LYS A 346 20.04 46.71 40.64
CA LYS A 346 21.05 47.25 41.57
C LYS A 346 20.78 48.73 41.85
#